data_b52e63bb19404f160fe75c19374c9465
#
_entry.id   b52e63bb19404f160fe75c19374c9465
#
_cell.length_a   1.000
_cell.length_b   1.000
_cell.length_c   1.000
_cell.angle_alpha   90.00
_cell.angle_beta   90.00
_cell.angle_gamma   90.00
#
_symmetry.space_group_name_H-M   'P 1'
#
loop_
_entity.id
_entity.type
_entity.pdbx_description
1 polymer ?
#
loop_
_entity_poly.entity_id
_entity_poly.type
_entity_poly.pdbx_seq_one_letter_code
_entity_poly.pdbx_strand_id
1 'polypeptide(L)'
;MNGCEKVFHTMKEKGMDLAVLLDPADIKYVSGFEVPFWPAWMGDVSNGLPMVTAIVDAKREQIQLVASDMYRNKIIRTGITNASYFRSFTHVESNDVDDNYKRNLECALGEAADGRKSLVVGIEENYIPECTMSVIRKVIPQCTFENATQVLKSARYIKTIEDIRGLAEAARVADAAQEKLYEISQNEGNYTELDIWFEVQKAASHAAGCLTPFVGELVTGPNTGLSDYPLGPTSRKVERGDISIMDISPRVNGYWADCSNSVVFWSNPNEEQLR
;
A
#
# COMPACT_ATOMS: atom_id res chain seq x y z
N MET A 1 -10.81 17.39 11.53
CA MET A 1 -10.50 17.37 10.07
C MET A 1 -10.13 15.96 9.73
N ASN A 2 -10.81 15.34 8.79
CA ASN A 2 -10.44 14.02 8.26
C ASN A 2 -9.28 14.13 7.29
N GLY A 3 -8.77 12.99 6.78
CA GLY A 3 -7.60 12.98 5.90
C GLY A 3 -7.79 13.77 4.61
N CYS A 4 -8.95 13.61 3.98
CA CYS A 4 -9.32 14.30 2.75
C CYS A 4 -9.40 15.83 2.94
N GLU A 5 -10.05 16.28 4.02
CA GLU A 5 -10.15 17.72 4.37
C GLU A 5 -8.77 18.36 4.57
N LYS A 6 -7.83 17.64 5.19
CA LYS A 6 -6.45 18.10 5.34
C LYS A 6 -5.77 18.29 3.98
N VAL A 7 -5.97 17.35 3.05
CA VAL A 7 -5.38 17.46 1.70
C VAL A 7 -5.95 18.65 0.96
N PHE A 8 -7.28 18.87 0.96
CA PHE A 8 -7.89 20.04 0.33
C PHE A 8 -7.36 21.35 0.92
N HIS A 9 -7.24 21.41 2.25
CA HIS A 9 -6.71 22.59 2.91
C HIS A 9 -5.25 22.87 2.49
N THR A 10 -4.38 21.87 2.55
CA THR A 10 -2.98 22.01 2.18
C THR A 10 -2.79 22.33 0.68
N MET A 11 -3.59 21.74 -0.20
CA MET A 11 -3.60 22.07 -1.63
C MET A 11 -3.94 23.56 -1.85
N LYS A 12 -4.98 24.06 -1.18
CA LYS A 12 -5.38 25.49 -1.28
C LYS A 12 -4.29 26.43 -0.78
N GLU A 13 -3.63 26.10 0.35
CA GLU A 13 -2.51 26.87 0.87
C GLU A 13 -1.31 26.93 -0.09
N LYS A 14 -1.10 25.86 -0.87
CA LYS A 14 -0.04 25.76 -1.88
C LYS A 14 -0.44 26.30 -3.25
N GLY A 15 -1.69 26.75 -3.41
CA GLY A 15 -2.20 27.23 -4.70
C GLY A 15 -2.36 26.12 -5.75
N MET A 16 -2.54 24.87 -5.32
CA MET A 16 -2.71 23.71 -6.18
C MET A 16 -4.21 23.54 -6.48
N ASP A 17 -4.59 23.54 -7.76
CA ASP A 17 -5.98 23.43 -8.19
C ASP A 17 -6.46 21.99 -8.23
N LEU A 18 -5.69 21.12 -8.88
CA LEU A 18 -5.94 19.70 -9.01
C LEU A 18 -4.73 18.90 -8.51
N ALA A 19 -4.96 17.64 -8.08
CA ALA A 19 -3.89 16.68 -7.93
C ALA A 19 -4.28 15.34 -8.61
N VAL A 20 -3.30 14.69 -9.25
CA VAL A 20 -3.44 13.38 -9.87
C VAL A 20 -2.57 12.40 -9.11
N LEU A 21 -3.22 11.48 -8.39
CA LEU A 21 -2.57 10.59 -7.43
C LEU A 21 -2.64 9.14 -7.92
N LEU A 22 -1.53 8.44 -7.79
CA LEU A 22 -1.36 7.03 -8.21
C LEU A 22 -0.80 6.16 -7.09
N ASP A 23 -0.12 6.76 -6.08
CA ASP A 23 0.35 6.00 -4.92
C ASP A 23 -0.84 5.38 -4.16
N PRO A 24 -0.85 4.06 -3.94
CA PRO A 24 -1.96 3.37 -3.26
C PRO A 24 -2.27 3.90 -1.86
N ALA A 25 -1.25 4.37 -1.12
CA ALA A 25 -1.44 4.94 0.21
C ALA A 25 -2.10 6.32 0.15
N ASP A 26 -1.71 7.14 -0.83
CA ASP A 26 -2.26 8.46 -1.03
C ASP A 26 -3.70 8.40 -1.60
N ILE A 27 -3.96 7.48 -2.54
CA ILE A 27 -5.33 7.17 -3.01
C ILE A 27 -6.22 6.77 -1.82
N LYS A 28 -5.75 5.86 -0.96
CA LYS A 28 -6.50 5.47 0.23
C LYS A 28 -6.76 6.64 1.15
N TYR A 29 -5.74 7.46 1.41
CA TYR A 29 -5.83 8.58 2.34
C TYR A 29 -6.89 9.61 1.93
N VAL A 30 -6.98 9.92 0.62
CA VAL A 30 -7.95 10.90 0.12
C VAL A 30 -9.34 10.29 -0.11
N SER A 31 -9.44 9.03 -0.57
CA SER A 31 -10.69 8.44 -1.01
C SER A 31 -11.30 7.43 -0.04
N GLY A 32 -10.52 6.89 0.90
CA GLY A 32 -10.90 5.73 1.71
C GLY A 32 -10.82 4.39 0.98
N PHE A 33 -10.60 4.39 -0.35
CA PHE A 33 -10.50 3.16 -1.12
C PHE A 33 -9.12 2.52 -0.98
N GLU A 34 -9.06 1.36 -0.36
CA GLU A 34 -7.84 0.58 -0.32
C GLU A 34 -7.59 -0.09 -1.66
N VAL A 35 -6.59 0.41 -2.39
CA VAL A 35 -6.08 -0.26 -3.59
C VAL A 35 -5.53 -1.63 -3.16
N PRO A 36 -6.00 -2.74 -3.75
CA PRO A 36 -5.51 -4.06 -3.39
C PRO A 36 -4.00 -4.17 -3.53
N PHE A 37 -3.36 -4.76 -2.52
CA PHE A 37 -1.96 -5.13 -2.62
C PHE A 37 -1.84 -6.33 -3.55
N TRP A 38 -1.21 -6.13 -4.69
CA TRP A 38 -0.93 -7.18 -5.64
C TRP A 38 0.53 -7.61 -5.58
N PRO A 39 0.82 -8.89 -5.77
CA PRO A 39 2.19 -9.34 -5.98
C PRO A 39 2.84 -8.61 -7.17
N ALA A 40 4.17 -8.55 -7.18
CA ALA A 40 4.93 -7.84 -8.21
C ALA A 40 4.55 -8.23 -9.67
N TRP A 41 4.14 -9.48 -9.90
CA TRP A 41 3.71 -9.96 -11.22
C TRP A 41 2.50 -9.22 -11.81
N MET A 42 1.68 -8.56 -11.00
CA MET A 42 0.59 -7.73 -11.51
C MET A 42 1.12 -6.47 -12.21
N GLY A 43 2.25 -5.93 -11.74
CA GLY A 43 2.96 -4.88 -12.47
C GLY A 43 3.39 -5.33 -13.86
N ASP A 44 3.88 -6.57 -13.99
CA ASP A 44 4.28 -7.16 -15.27
C ASP A 44 3.08 -7.33 -16.20
N VAL A 45 1.94 -7.76 -15.69
CA VAL A 45 0.72 -7.95 -16.49
C VAL A 45 0.11 -6.61 -16.93
N SER A 46 0.17 -5.59 -16.10
CA SER A 46 -0.36 -4.26 -16.42
C SER A 46 0.59 -3.39 -17.26
N ASN A 47 1.82 -3.85 -17.53
CA ASN A 47 2.89 -3.05 -18.15
C ASN A 47 3.11 -1.70 -17.44
N GLY A 48 2.94 -1.65 -16.12
CA GLY A 48 3.05 -0.43 -15.33
C GLY A 48 1.88 0.54 -15.49
N LEU A 49 0.78 0.12 -16.14
CA LEU A 49 -0.41 0.95 -16.26
C LEU A 49 -1.09 1.14 -14.89
N PRO A 50 -1.48 2.37 -14.52
CA PRO A 50 -2.20 2.60 -13.28
C PRO A 50 -3.58 1.91 -13.28
N MET A 51 -3.80 1.04 -12.31
CA MET A 51 -5.10 0.35 -12.16
C MET A 51 -6.13 1.20 -11.41
N VAL A 52 -5.68 2.21 -10.68
CA VAL A 52 -6.50 3.23 -10.02
C VAL A 52 -5.74 4.55 -10.08
N THR A 53 -6.45 5.61 -10.40
CA THR A 53 -5.97 7.00 -10.34
C THR A 53 -6.99 7.82 -9.58
N ALA A 54 -6.56 8.65 -8.63
CA ALA A 54 -7.45 9.61 -7.98
C ALA A 54 -7.18 11.02 -8.51
N ILE A 55 -8.24 11.72 -8.89
CA ILE A 55 -8.23 13.14 -9.23
C ILE A 55 -8.84 13.89 -8.05
N VAL A 56 -8.08 14.79 -7.46
CA VAL A 56 -8.48 15.62 -6.32
C VAL A 56 -8.67 17.04 -6.81
N ASP A 57 -9.87 17.59 -6.70
CA ASP A 57 -10.19 19.00 -7.01
C ASP A 57 -10.26 19.80 -5.70
N ALA A 58 -9.27 20.62 -5.45
CA ALA A 58 -9.18 21.43 -4.22
C ALA A 58 -10.28 22.51 -4.14
N LYS A 59 -10.72 23.05 -5.29
CA LYS A 59 -11.74 24.11 -5.33
C LYS A 59 -13.14 23.55 -5.03
N ARG A 60 -13.47 22.41 -5.60
CA ARG A 60 -14.77 21.76 -5.40
C ARG A 60 -14.80 20.87 -4.17
N GLU A 61 -13.66 20.59 -3.56
CA GLU A 61 -13.49 19.61 -2.48
C GLU A 61 -14.04 18.23 -2.89
N GLN A 62 -13.70 17.80 -4.08
CA GLN A 62 -14.16 16.55 -4.66
C GLN A 62 -13.00 15.64 -5.02
N ILE A 63 -13.28 14.34 -4.94
CA ILE A 63 -12.37 13.29 -5.38
C ILE A 63 -13.11 12.44 -6.39
N GLN A 64 -12.45 12.17 -7.52
CA GLN A 64 -12.93 11.27 -8.56
C GLN A 64 -11.92 10.14 -8.73
N LEU A 65 -12.40 8.90 -8.78
CA LEU A 65 -11.56 7.75 -9.11
C LEU A 65 -11.73 7.36 -10.57
N VAL A 66 -10.60 7.12 -11.24
CA VAL A 66 -10.53 6.41 -12.52
C VAL A 66 -9.93 5.05 -12.22
N ALA A 67 -10.71 4.00 -12.34
CA ALA A 67 -10.29 2.68 -11.87
C ALA A 67 -10.58 1.58 -12.89
N SER A 68 -9.79 0.51 -12.82
CA SER A 68 -10.10 -0.74 -13.50
C SER A 68 -11.49 -1.24 -13.11
N ASP A 69 -12.24 -1.74 -14.07
CA ASP A 69 -13.55 -2.35 -13.86
C ASP A 69 -13.52 -3.56 -12.93
N MET A 70 -12.36 -4.21 -12.76
CA MET A 70 -12.13 -5.26 -11.76
C MET A 70 -12.40 -4.78 -10.32
N TYR A 71 -12.20 -3.50 -10.04
CA TYR A 71 -12.40 -2.93 -8.70
C TYR A 71 -13.79 -2.33 -8.49
N ARG A 72 -14.65 -2.29 -9.52
CA ARG A 72 -15.97 -1.66 -9.47
C ARG A 72 -16.77 -2.05 -8.22
N ASN A 73 -16.96 -3.33 -7.98
CA ASN A 73 -17.75 -3.80 -6.85
C ASN A 73 -17.11 -3.49 -5.49
N LYS A 74 -15.77 -3.47 -5.41
CA LYS A 74 -15.07 -3.08 -4.18
C LYS A 74 -15.24 -1.59 -3.90
N ILE A 75 -15.09 -0.74 -4.92
CA ILE A 75 -15.28 0.73 -4.82
C ILE A 75 -16.73 1.06 -4.42
N ILE A 76 -17.72 0.44 -5.06
CA ILE A 76 -19.15 0.66 -4.72
C ILE A 76 -19.43 0.32 -3.24
N ARG A 77 -18.84 -0.79 -2.72
CA ARG A 77 -19.03 -1.17 -1.31
C ARG A 77 -18.42 -0.20 -0.31
N THR A 78 -17.45 0.63 -0.72
CA THR A 78 -16.90 1.70 0.14
C THR A 78 -17.77 2.96 0.18
N GLY A 79 -18.85 3.01 -0.61
CA GLY A 79 -19.73 4.16 -0.69
C GLY A 79 -19.23 5.28 -1.61
N ILE A 80 -18.15 5.08 -2.34
CA ILE A 80 -17.64 6.05 -3.31
C ILE A 80 -18.54 6.04 -4.54
N THR A 81 -19.15 7.18 -4.83
CA THR A 81 -20.07 7.38 -5.96
C THR A 81 -19.42 8.05 -7.16
N ASN A 82 -18.37 8.86 -6.93
CA ASN A 82 -17.67 9.58 -7.99
C ASN A 82 -16.50 8.73 -8.52
N ALA A 83 -16.81 7.77 -9.38
CA ALA A 83 -15.82 6.90 -10.00
C ALA A 83 -16.21 6.53 -11.42
N SER A 84 -15.25 6.57 -12.33
CA SER A 84 -15.34 6.02 -13.67
C SER A 84 -14.52 4.75 -13.79
N TYR A 85 -14.89 3.86 -14.71
CA TYR A 85 -14.28 2.54 -14.81
C TYR A 85 -13.87 2.25 -16.24
N PHE A 86 -12.59 1.92 -16.43
CA PHE A 86 -12.07 1.46 -17.70
C PHE A 86 -12.02 -0.07 -17.74
N ARG A 87 -12.26 -0.63 -18.92
CA ARG A 87 -12.19 -2.07 -19.15
C ARG A 87 -10.73 -2.49 -19.16
N SER A 88 -10.32 -3.29 -18.17
CA SER A 88 -8.95 -3.76 -18.04
C SER A 88 -8.78 -5.24 -18.35
N PHE A 89 -9.83 -6.04 -18.18
CA PHE A 89 -9.79 -7.47 -18.39
C PHE A 89 -11.06 -8.00 -19.08
N THR A 90 -10.88 -8.91 -20.03
CA THR A 90 -11.98 -9.62 -20.71
C THR A 90 -11.48 -10.96 -21.22
N HIS A 91 -12.37 -11.96 -21.23
CA HIS A 91 -12.12 -13.29 -21.80
C HIS A 91 -12.68 -13.45 -23.22
N VAL A 92 -13.40 -12.44 -23.73
CA VAL A 92 -14.28 -12.62 -24.88
C VAL A 92 -13.75 -11.98 -26.15
N GLU A 93 -12.98 -10.90 -26.02
CA GLU A 93 -12.52 -10.09 -27.16
C GLU A 93 -11.17 -9.43 -26.91
N SER A 94 -10.52 -8.97 -27.98
CA SER A 94 -9.32 -8.13 -27.87
C SER A 94 -9.65 -6.85 -27.08
N ASN A 95 -8.75 -6.45 -26.17
CA ASN A 95 -8.92 -5.30 -25.30
C ASN A 95 -7.66 -4.46 -25.27
N ASP A 96 -7.74 -3.22 -25.69
CA ASP A 96 -6.67 -2.24 -25.52
C ASP A 96 -6.84 -1.52 -24.19
N VAL A 97 -6.17 -2.03 -23.18
CA VAL A 97 -6.27 -1.54 -21.79
C VAL A 97 -5.70 -0.12 -21.67
N ASP A 98 -4.60 0.16 -22.37
CA ASP A 98 -3.92 1.46 -22.36
C ASP A 98 -4.83 2.56 -22.94
N ASP A 99 -5.45 2.29 -24.09
CA ASP A 99 -6.37 3.22 -24.69
C ASP A 99 -7.67 3.42 -23.85
N ASN A 100 -8.19 2.35 -23.27
CA ASN A 100 -9.34 2.44 -22.36
C ASN A 100 -9.03 3.29 -21.11
N TYR A 101 -7.85 3.11 -20.50
CA TYR A 101 -7.41 3.93 -19.40
C TYR A 101 -7.29 5.40 -19.79
N LYS A 102 -6.58 5.69 -20.87
CA LYS A 102 -6.37 7.07 -21.37
C LYS A 102 -7.67 7.79 -21.65
N ARG A 103 -8.62 7.14 -22.33
CA ARG A 103 -9.94 7.74 -22.62
C ARG A 103 -10.72 8.04 -21.34
N ASN A 104 -10.74 7.12 -20.37
CA ASN A 104 -11.43 7.36 -19.10
C ASN A 104 -10.78 8.47 -18.30
N LEU A 105 -9.46 8.50 -18.27
CA LEU A 105 -8.72 9.58 -17.60
C LEU A 105 -8.95 10.93 -18.29
N GLU A 106 -8.98 10.96 -19.62
CA GLU A 106 -9.28 12.18 -20.41
C GLU A 106 -10.66 12.75 -20.06
N CYS A 107 -11.68 11.90 -20.01
CA CYS A 107 -13.03 12.32 -19.62
C CYS A 107 -13.03 12.87 -18.18
N ALA A 108 -12.49 12.15 -17.23
CA ALA A 108 -12.48 12.54 -15.82
C ALA A 108 -11.69 13.85 -15.58
N LEU A 109 -10.53 14.00 -16.21
CA LEU A 109 -9.76 15.25 -16.16
C LEU A 109 -10.49 16.42 -16.84
N GLY A 110 -11.19 16.17 -17.96
CA GLY A 110 -12.03 17.17 -18.62
C GLY A 110 -13.15 17.68 -17.72
N GLU A 111 -13.81 16.80 -16.99
CA GLU A 111 -14.83 17.15 -16.00
C GLU A 111 -14.23 17.93 -14.82
N ALA A 112 -13.08 17.49 -14.30
CA ALA A 112 -12.39 18.16 -13.21
C ALA A 112 -11.88 19.54 -13.64
N ALA A 113 -11.32 19.67 -14.83
CA ALA A 113 -10.83 20.93 -15.36
C ALA A 113 -11.93 21.96 -15.64
N ASP A 114 -13.15 21.51 -15.99
CA ASP A 114 -14.32 22.38 -16.21
C ASP A 114 -14.04 23.54 -17.19
N GLY A 115 -13.38 23.24 -18.29
CA GLY A 115 -12.99 24.21 -19.30
C GLY A 115 -11.81 25.10 -18.93
N ARG A 116 -11.26 25.01 -17.72
CA ARG A 116 -10.06 25.73 -17.28
C ARG A 116 -8.84 25.16 -18.01
N LYS A 117 -8.10 26.01 -18.71
CA LYS A 117 -6.91 25.60 -19.49
C LYS A 117 -5.59 25.84 -18.74
N SER A 118 -5.61 26.73 -17.77
CA SER A 118 -4.44 27.07 -16.95
C SER A 118 -4.75 26.70 -15.50
N LEU A 119 -4.10 25.64 -15.01
CA LEU A 119 -4.27 25.08 -13.66
C LEU A 119 -2.91 24.70 -13.10
N VAL A 120 -2.78 24.79 -11.79
CA VAL A 120 -1.67 24.18 -11.06
C VAL A 120 -2.06 22.74 -10.73
N VAL A 121 -1.39 21.78 -11.35
CA VAL A 121 -1.66 20.34 -11.22
C VAL A 121 -0.58 19.67 -10.39
N GLY A 122 -0.95 19.17 -9.21
CA GLY A 122 -0.08 18.35 -8.39
C GLY A 122 0.10 16.96 -8.97
N ILE A 123 1.33 16.49 -9.03
CA ILE A 123 1.68 15.15 -9.49
C ILE A 123 2.60 14.47 -8.49
N GLU A 124 2.55 13.15 -8.45
CA GLU A 124 3.49 12.31 -7.70
C GLU A 124 4.66 11.94 -8.60
N GLU A 125 5.70 12.77 -8.59
CA GLU A 125 6.84 12.72 -9.53
C GLU A 125 7.48 11.33 -9.67
N ASN A 126 7.51 10.54 -8.59
CA ASN A 126 8.11 9.20 -8.59
C ASN A 126 7.15 8.08 -9.04
N TYR A 127 5.86 8.39 -9.22
CA TYR A 127 4.83 7.40 -9.51
C TYR A 127 4.11 7.62 -10.84
N ILE A 128 4.17 8.85 -11.39
CA ILE A 128 3.36 9.20 -12.54
C ILE A 128 4.01 8.73 -13.85
N PRO A 129 3.39 7.79 -14.60
CA PRO A 129 3.92 7.33 -15.87
C PRO A 129 3.61 8.33 -17.00
N GLU A 130 4.40 8.30 -18.08
CA GLU A 130 4.22 9.20 -19.22
C GLU A 130 2.85 9.05 -19.90
N CYS A 131 2.25 7.87 -19.87
CA CYS A 131 0.89 7.67 -20.38
C CYS A 131 -0.15 8.56 -19.67
N THR A 132 -0.03 8.72 -18.35
CA THR A 132 -0.86 9.64 -17.55
C THR A 132 -0.50 11.09 -17.82
N MET A 133 0.80 11.42 -17.85
CA MET A 133 1.28 12.78 -18.13
C MET A 133 0.84 13.30 -19.48
N SER A 134 0.86 12.45 -20.51
CA SER A 134 0.43 12.82 -21.87
C SER A 134 -1.06 13.21 -21.91
N VAL A 135 -1.90 12.53 -21.14
CA VAL A 135 -3.33 12.85 -21.02
C VAL A 135 -3.53 14.19 -20.30
N ILE A 136 -2.81 14.42 -19.18
CA ILE A 136 -2.91 15.69 -18.45
C ILE A 136 -2.54 16.87 -19.37
N ARG A 137 -1.41 16.79 -20.08
CA ARG A 137 -0.97 17.84 -21.01
C ARG A 137 -1.93 18.07 -22.17
N LYS A 138 -2.60 17.00 -22.65
CA LYS A 138 -3.61 17.08 -23.70
C LYS A 138 -4.86 17.82 -23.22
N VAL A 139 -5.35 17.49 -22.03
CA VAL A 139 -6.61 18.04 -21.48
C VAL A 139 -6.42 19.46 -20.94
N ILE A 140 -5.28 19.72 -20.29
CA ILE A 140 -4.96 20.99 -19.64
C ILE A 140 -3.65 21.55 -20.21
N PRO A 141 -3.66 22.05 -21.45
CA PRO A 141 -2.42 22.33 -22.21
C PRO A 141 -1.57 23.48 -21.62
N GLN A 142 -2.12 24.29 -20.74
CA GLN A 142 -1.41 25.41 -20.08
C GLN A 142 -1.24 25.16 -18.57
N CYS A 143 -1.29 23.88 -18.13
CA CYS A 143 -1.06 23.56 -16.73
C CYS A 143 0.42 23.76 -16.35
N THR A 144 0.63 24.12 -15.10
CA THR A 144 1.92 24.03 -14.43
C THR A 144 1.88 22.84 -13.46
N PHE A 145 3.04 22.21 -13.22
CA PHE A 145 3.12 21.06 -12.33
C PHE A 145 3.77 21.43 -11.01
N GLU A 146 3.21 20.88 -9.94
CA GLU A 146 3.73 20.96 -8.58
C GLU A 146 3.83 19.56 -7.96
N ASN A 147 4.70 19.41 -6.97
CA ASN A 147 4.90 18.13 -6.31
C ASN A 147 3.80 17.85 -5.29
N ALA A 148 2.84 16.97 -5.63
CA ALA A 148 1.76 16.54 -4.74
C ALA A 148 2.27 15.69 -3.58
N THR A 149 3.39 14.95 -3.74
CA THR A 149 3.93 14.09 -2.70
C THR A 149 4.20 14.85 -1.40
N GLN A 150 4.68 16.09 -1.49
CA GLN A 150 4.94 16.91 -0.29
C GLN A 150 3.64 17.35 0.40
N VAL A 151 2.59 17.63 -0.37
CA VAL A 151 1.26 17.94 0.16
C VAL A 151 0.70 16.76 0.94
N LEU A 152 0.73 15.57 0.34
CA LEU A 152 0.22 14.33 0.95
C LEU A 152 1.04 13.95 2.20
N LYS A 153 2.36 14.00 2.12
CA LYS A 153 3.23 13.76 3.29
C LYS A 153 2.91 14.71 4.45
N SER A 154 2.75 16.00 4.17
CA SER A 154 2.41 17.00 5.20
C SER A 154 1.04 16.71 5.82
N ALA A 155 0.02 16.39 5.02
CA ALA A 155 -1.31 16.04 5.51
C ALA A 155 -1.32 14.78 6.37
N ARG A 156 -0.53 13.76 6.02
CA ARG A 156 -0.41 12.47 6.72
C ARG A 156 0.51 12.51 7.93
N TYR A 157 1.34 13.55 8.09
CA TYR A 157 2.34 13.63 9.15
C TYR A 157 1.70 13.57 10.54
N ILE A 158 0.65 14.38 10.78
CA ILE A 158 -0.16 14.31 12.00
C ILE A 158 -1.36 13.38 11.73
N LYS A 159 -1.42 12.25 12.42
CA LYS A 159 -2.43 11.21 12.22
C LYS A 159 -3.80 11.67 12.67
N THR A 160 -4.84 11.26 11.94
CA THR A 160 -6.23 11.38 12.38
C THR A 160 -6.56 10.28 13.39
N ILE A 161 -7.70 10.38 14.06
CA ILE A 161 -8.19 9.31 14.94
C ILE A 161 -8.44 8.01 14.17
N GLU A 162 -8.87 8.12 12.93
CA GLU A 162 -9.07 6.97 12.04
C GLU A 162 -7.72 6.31 11.67
N ASP A 163 -6.71 7.10 11.34
CA ASP A 163 -5.36 6.59 11.09
C ASP A 163 -4.80 5.87 12.32
N ILE A 164 -4.97 6.45 13.52
CA ILE A 164 -4.52 5.83 14.78
C ILE A 164 -5.21 4.48 15.01
N ARG A 165 -6.51 4.38 14.75
CA ARG A 165 -7.24 3.11 14.86
C ARG A 165 -6.74 2.09 13.85
N GLY A 166 -6.52 2.50 12.61
CA GLY A 166 -5.98 1.62 11.55
C GLY A 166 -4.58 1.10 11.88
N LEU A 167 -3.70 1.98 12.37
CA LEU A 167 -2.35 1.62 12.80
C LEU A 167 -2.37 0.67 14.02
N ALA A 168 -3.24 0.93 15.00
CA ALA A 168 -3.41 0.05 16.16
C ALA A 168 -3.89 -1.35 15.77
N GLU A 169 -4.79 -1.45 14.79
CA GLU A 169 -5.26 -2.74 14.28
C GLU A 169 -4.14 -3.49 13.53
N ALA A 170 -3.33 -2.80 12.72
CA ALA A 170 -2.18 -3.41 12.07
C ALA A 170 -1.14 -3.90 13.09
N ALA A 171 -0.87 -3.11 14.14
CA ALA A 171 0.03 -3.51 15.23
C ALA A 171 -0.49 -4.76 15.96
N ARG A 172 -1.79 -4.83 16.28
CA ARG A 172 -2.39 -6.03 16.91
C ARG A 172 -2.21 -7.29 16.06
N VAL A 173 -2.23 -7.16 14.75
CA VAL A 173 -1.98 -8.29 13.84
C VAL A 173 -0.51 -8.69 13.83
N ALA A 174 0.40 -7.72 13.92
CA ALA A 174 1.84 -8.00 14.09
C ALA A 174 2.12 -8.70 15.42
N ASP A 175 1.49 -8.24 16.52
CA ASP A 175 1.61 -8.87 17.84
C ASP A 175 1.21 -10.34 17.80
N ALA A 176 0.09 -10.69 17.13
CA ALA A 176 -0.34 -12.08 17.01
C ALA A 176 0.70 -12.98 16.29
N ALA A 177 1.43 -12.45 15.32
CA ALA A 177 2.52 -13.17 14.67
C ALA A 177 3.71 -13.34 15.62
N GLN A 178 4.07 -12.29 16.36
CA GLN A 178 5.16 -12.32 17.34
C GLN A 178 4.85 -13.27 18.53
N GLU A 179 3.62 -13.27 19.01
CA GLU A 179 3.15 -14.22 20.02
C GLU A 179 3.29 -15.67 19.54
N LYS A 180 2.99 -15.91 18.26
CA LYS A 180 3.15 -17.24 17.66
C LYS A 180 4.61 -17.67 17.56
N LEU A 181 5.52 -16.76 17.20
CA LEU A 181 6.95 -17.02 17.23
C LEU A 181 7.40 -17.40 18.65
N TYR A 182 6.97 -16.63 19.65
CA TYR A 182 7.29 -16.90 21.05
C TYR A 182 6.74 -18.27 21.50
N GLU A 183 5.48 -18.61 21.17
CA GLU A 183 4.91 -19.90 21.47
C GLU A 183 5.77 -21.07 20.90
N ILE A 184 6.19 -20.95 19.62
CA ILE A 184 7.03 -21.96 18.98
C ILE A 184 8.41 -22.05 19.67
N SER A 185 8.97 -20.90 20.07
CA SER A 185 10.28 -20.90 20.77
C SER A 185 10.26 -21.59 22.14
N GLN A 186 9.09 -21.67 22.79
CA GLN A 186 8.93 -22.32 24.09
C GLN A 186 8.64 -23.84 23.97
N ASN A 187 8.17 -24.29 22.82
CA ASN A 187 7.73 -25.68 22.62
C ASN A 187 8.59 -26.35 21.54
N GLU A 188 9.52 -27.21 22.00
CA GLU A 188 10.43 -27.89 21.07
C GLU A 188 9.68 -28.72 20.02
N GLY A 189 10.11 -28.57 18.77
CA GLY A 189 9.51 -29.22 17.61
C GLY A 189 10.51 -29.41 16.48
N ASN A 190 10.06 -30.00 15.39
CA ASN A 190 10.86 -30.19 14.18
C ASN A 190 10.44 -29.15 13.15
N TYR A 191 11.00 -27.94 13.25
CA TYR A 191 10.68 -26.82 12.39
C TYR A 191 11.85 -26.44 11.50
N THR A 192 11.56 -25.99 10.29
CA THR A 192 12.45 -25.17 9.48
C THR A 192 12.06 -23.68 9.64
N GLU A 193 12.92 -22.76 9.20
CA GLU A 193 12.57 -21.33 9.14
C GLU A 193 11.30 -21.09 8.33
N LEU A 194 11.11 -21.83 7.22
CA LEU A 194 9.90 -21.78 6.40
C LEU A 194 8.64 -22.25 7.15
N ASP A 195 8.73 -23.32 7.94
CA ASP A 195 7.60 -23.81 8.73
C ASP A 195 7.16 -22.74 9.74
N ILE A 196 8.12 -22.10 10.43
CA ILE A 196 7.83 -21.03 11.37
C ILE A 196 7.21 -19.84 10.65
N TRP A 197 7.77 -19.43 9.50
CA TRP A 197 7.24 -18.33 8.70
C TRP A 197 5.75 -18.53 8.35
N PHE A 198 5.39 -19.72 7.89
CA PHE A 198 4.00 -20.02 7.55
C PHE A 198 3.08 -20.05 8.78
N GLU A 199 3.56 -20.52 9.94
CA GLU A 199 2.76 -20.49 11.16
C GLU A 199 2.53 -19.05 11.67
N VAL A 200 3.54 -18.16 11.64
CA VAL A 200 3.38 -16.77 12.04
C VAL A 200 2.50 -15.98 11.05
N GLN A 201 2.66 -16.22 9.75
CA GLN A 201 1.79 -15.62 8.71
C GLN A 201 0.33 -16.06 8.86
N LYS A 202 0.11 -17.34 9.18
CA LYS A 202 -1.22 -17.89 9.48
C LYS A 202 -1.83 -17.22 10.70
N ALA A 203 -1.08 -17.04 11.79
CA ALA A 203 -1.53 -16.34 12.99
C ALA A 203 -1.93 -14.90 12.68
N ALA A 204 -1.11 -14.15 11.93
CA ALA A 204 -1.42 -12.81 11.46
C ALA A 204 -2.73 -12.77 10.63
N SER A 205 -2.89 -13.70 9.69
CA SER A 205 -4.09 -13.77 8.83
C SER A 205 -5.36 -14.10 9.62
N HIS A 206 -5.27 -14.98 10.62
CA HIS A 206 -6.38 -15.26 11.53
C HIS A 206 -6.74 -14.02 12.38
N ALA A 207 -5.74 -13.33 12.90
CA ALA A 207 -5.95 -12.10 13.67
C ALA A 207 -6.57 -10.99 12.82
N ALA A 208 -6.18 -10.87 11.55
CA ALA A 208 -6.77 -9.92 10.60
C ALA A 208 -8.17 -10.31 10.11
N GLY A 209 -8.58 -11.58 10.27
CA GLY A 209 -9.84 -12.13 9.74
C GLY A 209 -9.85 -12.31 8.22
N CYS A 210 -8.72 -12.18 7.55
CA CYS A 210 -8.55 -12.37 6.10
C CYS A 210 -7.09 -12.67 5.77
N LEU A 211 -6.86 -13.17 4.54
CA LEU A 211 -5.49 -13.25 4.02
C LEU A 211 -4.93 -11.82 3.92
N THR A 212 -3.92 -11.54 4.73
CA THR A 212 -3.32 -10.20 4.78
C THR A 212 -1.96 -10.21 4.09
N PRO A 213 -1.59 -9.14 3.37
CA PRO A 213 -0.22 -8.94 2.92
C PRO A 213 0.72 -8.99 4.13
N PHE A 214 1.77 -9.81 4.01
CA PHE A 214 2.71 -10.08 5.08
C PHE A 214 4.10 -10.18 4.46
N VAL A 215 4.94 -9.21 4.73
CA VAL A 215 6.31 -9.12 4.23
C VAL A 215 7.28 -9.03 5.39
N GLY A 216 8.54 -9.36 5.14
CA GLY A 216 9.59 -9.26 6.15
C GLY A 216 10.57 -10.40 6.07
N GLU A 217 11.22 -10.68 7.20
CA GLU A 217 12.34 -11.60 7.32
C GLU A 217 12.16 -12.53 8.52
N LEU A 218 12.67 -13.75 8.39
CA LEU A 218 12.85 -14.69 9.50
C LEU A 218 14.09 -15.50 9.23
N VAL A 219 15.07 -15.38 10.10
CA VAL A 219 16.31 -16.18 10.08
C VAL A 219 16.65 -16.68 11.47
N THR A 220 17.38 -17.81 11.53
CA THR A 220 17.75 -18.44 12.81
C THR A 220 19.20 -18.87 12.82
N GLY A 221 19.79 -18.93 14.01
CA GLY A 221 21.15 -19.41 14.24
C GLY A 221 22.19 -18.71 13.36
N PRO A 222 23.04 -19.47 12.61
CA PRO A 222 24.08 -18.87 11.76
C PRO A 222 23.56 -17.88 10.70
N ASN A 223 22.30 -18.02 10.26
CA ASN A 223 21.72 -17.13 9.27
C ASN A 223 21.51 -15.71 9.82
N THR A 224 21.43 -15.53 11.14
CA THR A 224 21.32 -14.19 11.74
C THR A 224 22.56 -13.33 11.57
N GLY A 225 23.70 -13.94 11.23
CA GLY A 225 24.97 -13.25 10.94
C GLY A 225 25.17 -12.89 9.46
N LEU A 226 24.23 -13.22 8.58
CA LEU A 226 24.31 -12.86 7.16
C LEU A 226 24.03 -11.37 6.97
N SER A 227 24.72 -10.78 5.97
CA SER A 227 24.54 -9.38 5.59
C SER A 227 23.71 -9.18 4.33
N ASP A 228 23.20 -10.27 3.75
CA ASP A 228 22.36 -10.22 2.56
C ASP A 228 20.96 -9.73 2.92
N TYR A 229 20.40 -8.89 2.08
CA TYR A 229 19.04 -8.36 2.26
C TYR A 229 18.21 -8.57 0.99
N PRO A 230 16.96 -9.03 1.10
CA PRO A 230 16.24 -9.45 2.32
C PRO A 230 16.67 -10.82 2.84
N LEU A 231 16.67 -10.96 4.16
CA LEU A 231 16.94 -12.22 4.85
C LEU A 231 15.66 -13.06 4.90
N GLY A 232 15.35 -13.74 3.82
CA GLY A 232 14.15 -14.59 3.76
C GLY A 232 14.31 -15.88 4.56
N PRO A 233 13.19 -16.49 5.01
CA PRO A 233 13.22 -17.80 5.62
C PRO A 233 13.69 -18.86 4.62
N THR A 234 14.48 -19.82 5.10
CA THR A 234 15.05 -20.93 4.32
C THR A 234 14.52 -22.28 4.79
N SER A 235 14.96 -23.35 4.13
CA SER A 235 14.71 -24.72 4.58
C SER A 235 15.64 -25.17 5.72
N ARG A 236 16.43 -24.24 6.30
CA ARG A 236 17.29 -24.55 7.45
C ARG A 236 16.44 -25.05 8.61
N LYS A 237 16.86 -26.17 9.20
CA LYS A 237 16.26 -26.68 10.44
C LYS A 237 16.71 -25.82 11.62
N VAL A 238 15.74 -25.46 12.45
CA VAL A 238 16.00 -24.75 13.71
C VAL A 238 16.54 -25.73 14.74
N GLU A 239 17.56 -25.30 15.44
CA GLU A 239 18.23 -26.11 16.47
C GLU A 239 18.03 -25.48 17.86
N ARG A 240 18.13 -26.30 18.91
CA ARG A 240 18.07 -25.83 20.30
C ARG A 240 19.17 -24.82 20.56
N GLY A 241 18.81 -23.67 21.08
CA GLY A 241 19.76 -22.58 21.37
C GLY A 241 19.96 -21.61 20.21
N ASP A 242 19.36 -21.84 19.04
CA ASP A 242 19.35 -20.85 17.97
C ASP A 242 18.67 -19.56 18.44
N ILE A 243 19.27 -18.42 18.14
CA ILE A 243 18.59 -17.13 18.20
C ILE A 243 17.92 -16.85 16.87
N SER A 244 16.79 -16.16 16.88
CA SER A 244 16.15 -15.66 15.64
C SER A 244 16.23 -14.14 15.51
N ILE A 245 16.11 -13.69 14.28
CA ILE A 245 15.64 -12.34 13.94
C ILE A 245 14.35 -12.53 13.16
N MET A 246 13.24 -11.96 13.64
CA MET A 246 11.99 -11.88 12.90
C MET A 246 11.56 -10.43 12.79
N ASP A 247 11.62 -9.90 11.60
CA ASP A 247 11.18 -8.54 11.24
C ASP A 247 10.04 -8.64 10.25
N ILE A 248 8.86 -8.18 10.64
CA ILE A 248 7.62 -8.41 9.89
C ILE A 248 6.78 -7.14 9.74
N SER A 249 6.18 -7.01 8.58
CA SER A 249 5.27 -5.91 8.25
C SER A 249 3.97 -6.46 7.64
N PRO A 250 2.94 -6.73 8.47
CA PRO A 250 1.60 -6.99 7.97
C PRO A 250 0.91 -5.70 7.54
N ARG A 251 0.07 -5.80 6.48
CA ARG A 251 -0.76 -4.68 6.00
C ARG A 251 -2.24 -4.96 6.23
N VAL A 252 -2.87 -4.18 7.09
CA VAL A 252 -4.29 -4.34 7.45
C VAL A 252 -5.07 -3.09 7.07
N ASN A 253 -6.12 -3.26 6.27
CA ASN A 253 -6.94 -2.14 5.79
C ASN A 253 -6.12 -0.98 5.22
N GLY A 254 -4.98 -1.30 4.56
CA GLY A 254 -4.08 -0.31 3.96
C GLY A 254 -3.09 0.34 4.92
N TYR A 255 -3.08 0.00 6.21
CA TYR A 255 -2.08 0.44 7.19
C TYR A 255 -1.04 -0.67 7.39
N TRP A 256 0.23 -0.28 7.42
CA TRP A 256 1.35 -1.16 7.73
C TRP A 256 1.68 -1.09 9.21
N ALA A 257 1.97 -2.22 9.81
CA ALA A 257 2.77 -2.29 11.03
C ALA A 257 4.20 -2.69 10.66
N ASP A 258 5.12 -2.46 11.55
CA ASP A 258 6.52 -2.85 11.46
C ASP A 258 6.96 -3.29 12.85
N CYS A 259 7.40 -4.54 12.99
CA CYS A 259 7.69 -5.14 14.28
C CYS A 259 8.79 -6.17 14.18
N SER A 260 9.90 -5.89 14.86
CA SER A 260 11.04 -6.80 14.99
C SER A 260 11.16 -7.38 16.39
N ASN A 261 11.42 -8.67 16.46
CA ASN A 261 11.76 -9.38 17.71
C ASN A 261 12.77 -10.49 17.49
N SER A 262 13.43 -10.86 18.61
CA SER A 262 14.32 -12.00 18.67
C SER A 262 13.91 -12.95 19.79
N VAL A 263 13.98 -14.24 19.55
CA VAL A 263 13.77 -15.30 20.54
C VAL A 263 14.91 -16.29 20.49
N VAL A 264 15.12 -17.03 21.60
CA VAL A 264 16.02 -18.19 21.61
C VAL A 264 15.15 -19.45 21.67
N PHE A 265 15.39 -20.36 20.73
CA PHE A 265 14.59 -21.57 20.60
C PHE A 265 14.96 -22.63 21.65
N TRP A 266 13.96 -23.06 22.40
CA TRP A 266 13.96 -24.25 23.28
C TRP A 266 15.05 -24.29 24.34
N SER A 267 15.66 -23.14 24.66
CA SER A 267 16.63 -22.96 25.73
C SER A 267 16.58 -21.55 26.32
N ASN A 268 17.24 -21.38 27.48
CA ASN A 268 17.50 -20.03 27.97
C ASN A 268 18.61 -19.38 27.14
N PRO A 269 18.55 -18.07 26.93
CA PRO A 269 19.61 -17.32 26.27
C PRO A 269 20.92 -17.43 27.08
N ASN A 270 22.05 -17.53 26.39
CA ASN A 270 23.36 -17.46 26.99
C ASN A 270 23.80 -15.99 27.21
N GLU A 271 24.97 -15.77 27.84
CA GLU A 271 25.47 -14.42 28.14
C GLU A 271 25.72 -13.57 26.90
N GLU A 272 26.11 -14.16 25.79
CA GLU A 272 26.36 -13.48 24.52
C GLU A 272 25.02 -13.05 23.85
N GLN A 273 24.00 -13.90 23.91
CA GLN A 273 22.68 -13.62 23.40
C GLN A 273 21.90 -12.59 24.24
N LEU A 274 22.33 -12.31 25.47
CA LEU A 274 21.74 -11.28 26.34
C LEU A 274 22.40 -9.89 26.18
N ARG A 275 23.46 -9.77 25.40
CA ARG A 275 24.20 -8.52 25.12
C ARG A 275 23.71 -7.84 23.87
#